data_0fe8bad61d13048dbe3baa6314c69ca9
#
_entry.id   0fe8bad61d13048dbe3baa6314c69ca9
#
_cell.length_a   1.000
_cell.length_b   1.000
_cell.length_c   1.000
_cell.angle_alpha   90.00
_cell.angle_beta   90.00
_cell.angle_gamma   90.00
#
_symmetry.space_group_name_H-M   'P 1'
#
loop_
_entity.id
_entity.type
_entity.pdbx_description
1 polymer ?
#
loop_
_entity_poly.entity_id
_entity_poly.type
_entity_poly.pdbx_seq_one_letter_code
_entity_poly.pdbx_strand_id
1 'polypeptide(L)'
;MNLQNEFLDAFFSQTRSFFLTGGSALNLFYFHHRVSEDLDCFATSPEEFSLVNGIIRTVCEKIGATYNSKQDFPDFKRYLVSRDNETIVVDCVNERVPQIFPQKNVFGNVRVDLPEEMVVNKLCALLGRMEYKDLIDLYTLNANGYESLKYLEIS
;
A
#
# COMPACT_ATOMS: atom_id res chain seq x y z
N MET A 1 11.21 -17.04 -3.68
CA MET A 1 10.28 -15.88 -3.58
C MET A 1 11.03 -14.75 -2.90
N ASN A 2 10.86 -13.50 -3.35
CA ASN A 2 11.54 -12.38 -2.73
C ASN A 2 10.86 -11.95 -1.43
N LEU A 3 11.57 -11.18 -0.62
CA LEU A 3 11.09 -10.73 0.69
C LEU A 3 9.75 -9.98 0.59
N GLN A 4 9.60 -9.12 -0.40
CA GLN A 4 8.40 -8.31 -0.58
C GLN A 4 7.15 -9.18 -0.77
N ASN A 5 7.24 -10.18 -1.65
CA ASN A 5 6.11 -11.06 -1.93
C ASN A 5 5.77 -11.96 -0.74
N GLU A 6 6.78 -12.50 -0.06
CA GLU A 6 6.56 -13.31 1.14
C GLU A 6 5.96 -12.49 2.28
N PHE A 7 6.43 -11.26 2.44
CA PHE A 7 5.87 -10.36 3.44
C PHE A 7 4.39 -10.08 3.15
N LEU A 8 4.06 -9.73 1.92
CA LEU A 8 2.67 -9.44 1.54
C LEU A 8 1.75 -10.64 1.78
N ASP A 9 2.17 -11.82 1.36
CA ASP A 9 1.38 -13.03 1.56
C ASP A 9 1.14 -13.30 3.05
N ALA A 10 2.18 -13.25 3.85
CA ALA A 10 2.09 -13.50 5.29
C ALA A 10 1.26 -12.40 6.01
N PHE A 11 1.49 -11.13 5.67
CA PHE A 11 0.79 -10.01 6.29
C PHE A 11 -0.72 -10.06 6.01
N PHE A 12 -1.10 -10.26 4.76
CA PHE A 12 -2.51 -10.28 4.38
C PHE A 12 -3.22 -11.56 4.82
N SER A 13 -2.50 -12.62 5.15
CA SER A 13 -3.09 -13.79 5.79
C SER A 13 -3.44 -13.54 7.27
N GLN A 14 -2.82 -12.54 7.90
CA GLN A 14 -3.05 -12.16 9.30
C GLN A 14 -4.04 -11.01 9.47
N THR A 15 -4.45 -10.36 8.40
CA THR A 15 -5.27 -9.14 8.45
C THR A 15 -6.57 -9.31 7.67
N ARG A 16 -7.59 -8.50 8.00
CA ARG A 16 -8.88 -8.49 7.31
C ARG A 16 -9.25 -7.13 6.75
N SER A 17 -8.88 -6.06 7.45
CA SER A 17 -9.24 -4.70 7.06
C SER A 17 -8.13 -3.94 6.33
N PHE A 18 -6.91 -4.50 6.29
CA PHE A 18 -5.81 -3.90 5.55
C PHE A 18 -5.95 -4.14 4.04
N PHE A 19 -5.48 -3.19 3.27
CA PHE A 19 -5.35 -3.31 1.82
C PHE A 19 -4.08 -2.61 1.36
N LEU A 20 -3.54 -3.07 0.23
CA LEU A 20 -2.37 -2.47 -0.40
C LEU A 20 -2.84 -1.37 -1.35
N THR A 21 -2.16 -0.23 -1.33
CA THR A 21 -2.47 0.90 -2.18
C THR A 21 -1.19 1.57 -2.69
N GLY A 22 -1.32 2.69 -3.41
CA GLY A 22 -0.20 3.49 -3.86
C GLY A 22 0.63 2.87 -4.98
N GLY A 23 1.86 3.35 -5.10
CA GLY A 23 2.76 2.94 -6.17
C GLY A 23 3.11 1.47 -6.15
N SER A 24 3.23 0.86 -4.96
CA SER A 24 3.51 -0.58 -4.85
C SER A 24 2.36 -1.42 -5.39
N ALA A 25 1.11 -1.03 -5.12
CA ALA A 25 -0.05 -1.71 -5.65
C ALA A 25 -0.09 -1.63 -7.18
N LEU A 26 0.11 -0.44 -7.73
CA LEU A 26 0.13 -0.23 -9.18
C LEU A 26 1.24 -1.03 -9.85
N ASN A 27 2.43 -1.03 -9.26
CA ASN A 27 3.57 -1.72 -9.84
C ASN A 27 3.46 -3.24 -9.72
N LEU A 28 3.12 -3.75 -8.54
CA LEU A 28 3.14 -5.19 -8.27
C LEU A 28 1.96 -5.95 -8.88
N PHE A 29 0.77 -5.32 -8.92
CA PHE A 29 -0.45 -6.03 -9.26
C PHE A 29 -1.14 -5.58 -10.54
N TYR A 30 -0.80 -4.39 -11.05
CA TYR A 30 -1.50 -3.85 -12.23
C TYR A 30 -0.60 -3.63 -13.43
N PHE A 31 0.42 -2.77 -13.32
CA PHE A 31 1.10 -2.27 -14.52
C PHE A 31 2.58 -2.63 -14.62
N HIS A 32 3.25 -2.99 -13.54
CA HIS A 32 4.68 -3.32 -13.51
C HIS A 32 5.56 -2.24 -14.19
N HIS A 33 5.19 -0.97 -14.02
CA HIS A 33 5.73 0.15 -14.79
C HIS A 33 6.99 0.79 -14.18
N ARG A 34 7.25 0.51 -12.90
CA ARG A 34 8.44 0.99 -12.19
C ARG A 34 8.71 0.13 -10.97
N VAL A 35 9.86 0.32 -10.36
CA VAL A 35 10.18 -0.32 -9.07
C VAL A 35 9.60 0.52 -7.93
N SER A 36 8.99 -0.12 -6.95
CA SER A 36 8.51 0.52 -5.73
C SER A 36 9.10 -0.23 -4.54
N GLU A 37 9.81 0.50 -3.69
CA GLU A 37 10.46 -0.06 -2.51
C GLU A 37 9.57 -0.02 -1.27
N ASP A 38 8.56 0.83 -1.27
CA ASP A 38 7.66 1.05 -0.14
C ASP A 38 6.37 0.27 -0.36
N LEU A 39 5.91 -0.42 0.67
CA LEU A 39 4.60 -1.06 0.69
C LEU A 39 3.65 -0.19 1.50
N ASP A 40 2.59 0.30 0.86
CA ASP A 40 1.57 1.13 1.50
C ASP A 40 0.38 0.28 1.92
N CYS A 41 0.33 -0.09 3.19
CA CYS A 41 -0.71 -0.93 3.78
C CYS A 41 -1.66 -0.08 4.62
N PHE A 42 -2.86 0.14 4.11
CA PHE A 42 -3.86 0.98 4.76
C PHE A 42 -4.90 0.11 5.45
N ALA A 43 -5.35 0.54 6.63
CA ALA A 43 -6.41 -0.12 7.37
C ALA A 43 -7.62 0.79 7.51
N THR A 44 -8.82 0.23 7.39
CA THR A 44 -10.07 0.93 7.65
C THR A 44 -10.63 0.66 9.04
N SER A 45 -10.02 -0.27 9.79
CA SER A 45 -10.40 -0.61 11.17
C SER A 45 -9.34 -0.07 12.14
N PRO A 46 -9.68 0.94 12.98
CA PRO A 46 -8.77 1.41 14.01
C PRO A 46 -8.34 0.32 14.99
N GLU A 47 -9.21 -0.64 15.28
CA GLU A 47 -8.95 -1.75 16.18
C GLU A 47 -7.86 -2.65 15.59
N GLU A 48 -7.96 -3.03 14.31
CA GLU A 48 -6.94 -3.85 13.67
C GLU A 48 -5.64 -3.06 13.51
N PHE A 49 -5.71 -1.78 13.18
CA PHE A 49 -4.52 -0.93 13.11
C PHE A 49 -3.76 -0.89 14.43
N SER A 50 -4.48 -0.86 15.56
CA SER A 50 -3.85 -0.85 16.89
C SER A 50 -3.04 -2.12 17.17
N LEU A 51 -3.31 -3.22 16.47
CA LEU A 51 -2.62 -4.50 16.62
C LEU A 51 -1.44 -4.67 15.67
N VAL A 52 -1.15 -3.69 14.83
CA VAL A 52 -0.20 -3.85 13.73
C VAL A 52 1.23 -4.17 14.19
N ASN A 53 1.68 -3.64 15.32
CA ASN A 53 3.00 -3.96 15.84
C ASN A 53 3.16 -5.47 16.11
N GLY A 54 2.13 -6.08 16.70
CA GLY A 54 2.11 -7.53 16.93
C GLY A 54 2.01 -8.34 15.63
N ILE A 55 1.26 -7.83 14.66
CA ILE A 55 1.12 -8.47 13.35
C ILE A 55 2.47 -8.46 12.62
N ILE A 56 3.16 -7.32 12.60
CA ILE A 56 4.49 -7.22 11.98
C ILE A 56 5.46 -8.20 12.61
N ARG A 57 5.47 -8.29 13.95
CA ARG A 57 6.34 -9.24 14.65
C ARG A 57 6.05 -10.68 14.23
N THR A 58 4.78 -11.08 14.24
CA THR A 58 4.36 -12.43 13.86
C THR A 58 4.73 -12.75 12.41
N VAL A 59 4.51 -11.81 11.50
CA VAL A 59 4.87 -11.95 10.09
C VAL A 59 6.38 -12.16 9.93
N CYS A 60 7.18 -11.31 10.57
CA CYS A 60 8.64 -11.39 10.47
C CYS A 60 9.17 -12.71 11.04
N GLU A 61 8.63 -13.17 12.16
CA GLU A 61 8.99 -14.50 12.70
C GLU A 61 8.68 -15.61 11.70
N LYS A 62 7.52 -15.54 11.07
CA LYS A 62 7.08 -16.55 10.11
C LYS A 62 7.97 -16.65 8.88
N ILE A 63 8.43 -15.51 8.35
CA ILE A 63 9.24 -15.47 7.13
C ILE A 63 10.74 -15.41 7.38
N GLY A 64 11.16 -15.48 8.64
CA GLY A 64 12.58 -15.43 9.01
C GLY A 64 13.22 -14.06 8.79
N ALA A 65 12.47 -12.99 8.96
CA ALA A 65 12.95 -11.63 8.82
C ALA A 65 13.08 -10.93 10.16
N THR A 66 13.82 -9.83 10.16
CA THR A 66 13.89 -8.90 11.29
C THR A 66 13.23 -7.58 10.92
N TYR A 67 12.84 -6.77 11.92
CA TYR A 67 12.25 -5.47 11.65
C TYR A 67 12.69 -4.43 12.65
N ASN A 68 12.63 -3.17 12.19
CA ASN A 68 12.82 -1.99 13.04
C ASN A 68 11.63 -1.06 12.86
N SER A 69 11.04 -0.61 13.97
CA SER A 69 10.03 0.44 13.95
C SER A 69 10.74 1.78 13.79
N LYS A 70 10.49 2.47 12.68
CA LYS A 70 11.12 3.77 12.36
C LYS A 70 10.25 4.95 12.75
N GLN A 71 8.93 4.79 12.62
CA GLN A 71 7.95 5.79 13.04
C GLN A 71 6.78 5.07 13.67
N ASP A 72 6.28 5.62 14.77
CA ASP A 72 5.16 5.04 15.51
C ASP A 72 4.26 6.18 16.01
N PHE A 73 3.37 6.62 15.12
CA PHE A 73 2.37 7.64 15.39
C PHE A 73 0.98 7.01 15.48
N PRO A 74 -0.02 7.71 16.03
CA PRO A 74 -1.36 7.14 16.21
C PRO A 74 -2.02 6.62 14.92
N ASP A 75 -1.76 7.27 13.78
CA ASP A 75 -2.37 6.91 12.50
C ASP A 75 -1.37 6.51 11.42
N PHE A 76 -0.07 6.48 11.74
CA PHE A 76 0.98 6.15 10.78
C PHE A 76 2.11 5.42 11.49
N LYS A 77 2.50 4.27 10.94
CA LYS A 77 3.64 3.50 11.43
C LYS A 77 4.50 3.05 10.26
N ARG A 78 5.80 3.21 10.41
CA ARG A 78 6.78 2.77 9.40
C ARG A 78 7.72 1.75 9.98
N TYR A 79 7.92 0.68 9.23
CA TYR A 79 8.83 -0.40 9.57
C TYR A 79 9.84 -0.62 8.46
N LEU A 80 11.09 -0.90 8.83
CA LEU A 80 12.05 -1.51 7.93
C LEU A 80 12.08 -3.00 8.22
N VAL A 81 11.80 -3.80 7.21
CA VAL A 81 11.83 -5.27 7.31
C VAL A 81 12.98 -5.77 6.47
N SER A 82 13.85 -6.59 7.07
CA SER A 82 15.08 -7.05 6.43
C SER A 82 15.25 -8.56 6.58
N ARG A 83 15.77 -9.16 5.52
CA ARG A 83 16.17 -10.56 5.51
C ARG A 83 17.30 -10.72 4.48
N ASP A 84 18.41 -11.33 4.90
CA ASP A 84 19.61 -11.47 4.08
C ASP A 84 20.04 -10.11 3.53
N ASN A 85 20.10 -9.94 2.20
CA ASN A 85 20.50 -8.69 1.57
C ASN A 85 19.30 -7.83 1.11
N GLU A 86 18.08 -8.23 1.46
CA GLU A 86 16.87 -7.50 1.09
C GLU A 86 16.36 -6.66 2.25
N THR A 87 15.91 -5.45 1.96
CA THR A 87 15.21 -4.57 2.91
C THR A 87 14.03 -3.92 2.21
N ILE A 88 12.89 -3.93 2.88
CA ILE A 88 11.69 -3.27 2.38
C ILE A 88 11.19 -2.28 3.43
N VAL A 89 10.53 -1.23 2.97
CA VAL A 89 9.82 -0.27 3.82
C VAL A 89 8.35 -0.63 3.82
N VAL A 90 7.78 -0.76 5.02
CA VAL A 90 6.35 -1.05 5.18
C VAL A 90 5.73 0.12 5.92
N ASP A 91 4.83 0.83 5.23
CA ASP A 91 4.06 1.93 5.79
C ASP A 91 2.64 1.45 6.08
N CYS A 92 2.23 1.58 7.33
CA CYS A 92 0.89 1.23 7.77
C CYS A 92 0.15 2.50 8.15
N VAL A 93 -1.03 2.70 7.58
CA VAL A 93 -1.83 3.91 7.77
C VAL A 93 -3.23 3.51 8.27
N ASN A 94 -3.68 4.20 9.32
CA ASN A 94 -5.08 4.13 9.73
C ASN A 94 -5.88 5.11 8.89
N GLU A 95 -6.58 4.61 7.86
CA GLU A 95 -7.31 5.45 6.93
C GLU A 95 -8.64 5.87 7.51
N ARG A 96 -8.79 7.17 7.74
CA ARG A 96 -10.00 7.76 8.32
C ARG A 96 -10.93 8.37 7.27
N VAL A 97 -10.42 8.61 6.07
CA VAL A 97 -11.20 9.21 4.99
C VAL A 97 -11.94 8.11 4.24
N PRO A 98 -13.26 8.23 4.06
CA PRO A 98 -14.01 7.27 3.27
C PRO A 98 -13.49 7.20 1.84
N GLN A 99 -13.40 5.99 1.30
CA GLN A 99 -13.01 5.78 -0.10
C GLN A 99 -14.19 6.00 -1.03
N ILE A 100 -13.92 6.55 -2.22
CA ILE A 100 -14.93 6.72 -3.27
C ILE A 100 -15.23 5.38 -3.93
N PHE A 101 -14.18 4.58 -4.14
CA PHE A 101 -14.28 3.23 -4.71
C PHE A 101 -13.78 2.22 -3.67
N PRO A 102 -14.64 1.82 -2.70
CA PRO A 102 -14.20 1.03 -1.55
C PRO A 102 -13.97 -0.45 -1.85
N GLN A 103 -14.37 -0.93 -3.02
CA GLN A 103 -14.16 -2.32 -3.41
C GLN A 103 -12.67 -2.59 -3.59
N LYS A 104 -12.28 -3.84 -3.40
CA LYS A 104 -10.90 -4.30 -3.53
C LYS A 104 -10.82 -5.43 -4.53
N ASN A 105 -9.73 -5.46 -5.30
CA ASN A 105 -9.33 -6.66 -6.00
C ASN A 105 -8.55 -7.56 -5.03
N VAL A 106 -8.64 -8.87 -5.23
CA VAL A 106 -7.93 -9.83 -4.39
C VAL A 106 -7.01 -10.66 -5.28
N PHE A 107 -5.71 -10.61 -4.97
CA PHE A 107 -4.69 -11.40 -5.64
C PHE A 107 -4.07 -12.34 -4.60
N GLY A 108 -4.43 -13.63 -4.64
CA GLY A 108 -4.07 -14.55 -3.56
C GLY A 108 -4.71 -14.09 -2.24
N ASN A 109 -3.88 -13.79 -1.25
CA ASN A 109 -4.33 -13.26 0.04
C ASN A 109 -4.39 -11.73 0.07
N VAL A 110 -3.82 -11.05 -0.94
CA VAL A 110 -3.60 -9.61 -0.90
C VAL A 110 -4.82 -8.86 -1.42
N ARG A 111 -5.40 -8.02 -0.58
CA ARG A 111 -6.46 -7.09 -0.96
C ARG A 111 -5.81 -5.81 -1.48
N VAL A 112 -6.20 -5.38 -2.66
CA VAL A 112 -5.55 -4.27 -3.37
C VAL A 112 -6.60 -3.26 -3.79
N ASP A 113 -6.30 -1.97 -3.58
CA ASP A 113 -7.17 -0.88 -4.04
C ASP A 113 -7.44 -0.98 -5.54
N LEU A 114 -8.61 -0.54 -5.94
CA LEU A 114 -8.93 -0.42 -7.36
C LEU A 114 -8.11 0.69 -8.02
N PRO A 115 -7.73 0.53 -9.29
CA PRO A 115 -7.04 1.60 -10.02
C PRO A 115 -7.81 2.92 -10.01
N GLU A 116 -9.15 2.88 -10.05
CA GLU A 116 -10.02 4.07 -9.98
C GLU A 116 -9.79 4.85 -8.69
N GLU A 117 -9.71 4.17 -7.55
CA GLU A 117 -9.44 4.84 -6.27
C GLU A 117 -8.05 5.45 -6.25
N MET A 118 -7.07 4.79 -6.86
CA MET A 118 -5.71 5.30 -6.92
C MET A 118 -5.58 6.52 -7.82
N VAL A 119 -6.38 6.64 -8.89
CA VAL A 119 -6.46 7.88 -9.68
C VAL A 119 -6.88 9.04 -8.79
N VAL A 120 -7.96 8.86 -8.02
CA VAL A 120 -8.46 9.89 -7.10
C VAL A 120 -7.38 10.28 -6.09
N ASN A 121 -6.74 9.30 -5.48
CA ASN A 121 -5.68 9.54 -4.49
C ASN A 121 -4.48 10.28 -5.08
N LYS A 122 -4.07 9.94 -6.31
CA LYS A 122 -2.96 10.61 -7.00
C LYS A 122 -3.33 12.05 -7.38
N LEU A 123 -4.55 12.29 -7.81
CA LEU A 123 -5.03 13.65 -8.07
C LEU A 123 -5.01 14.49 -6.80
N CYS A 124 -5.47 13.95 -5.67
CA CYS A 124 -5.41 14.64 -4.39
C CYS A 124 -3.96 14.92 -3.97
N ALA A 125 -3.03 13.99 -4.21
CA ALA A 125 -1.62 14.17 -3.90
C ALA A 125 -1.00 15.33 -4.67
N LEU A 126 -1.41 15.56 -5.92
CA LEU A 126 -0.93 16.68 -6.72
C LEU A 126 -1.30 18.04 -6.13
N LEU A 127 -2.40 18.12 -5.38
CA LEU A 127 -2.85 19.36 -4.74
C LEU A 127 -2.06 19.68 -3.46
N GLY A 128 -1.57 18.64 -2.77
CA GLY A 128 -0.86 18.81 -1.51
C GLY A 128 0.65 18.79 -1.66
N ARG A 129 1.16 17.78 -2.34
CA ARG A 129 2.58 17.63 -2.63
C ARG A 129 2.73 17.01 -4.01
N MET A 130 3.70 17.47 -4.79
CA MET A 130 3.97 16.88 -6.08
C MET A 130 5.29 16.11 -6.02
N GLU A 131 5.20 14.79 -6.05
CA GLU A 131 6.36 13.93 -6.23
C GLU A 131 6.39 13.41 -7.66
N TYR A 132 7.60 13.25 -8.20
CA TYR A 132 7.79 12.81 -9.57
C TYR A 132 7.11 11.45 -9.84
N LYS A 133 7.18 10.55 -8.87
CA LYS A 133 6.55 9.21 -8.97
C LYS A 133 5.03 9.29 -9.10
N ASP A 134 4.38 10.29 -8.52
CA ASP A 134 2.92 10.48 -8.65
C ASP A 134 2.54 10.82 -10.09
N LEU A 135 3.36 11.63 -10.78
CA LEU A 135 3.15 11.94 -12.20
C LEU A 135 3.33 10.71 -13.08
N ILE A 136 4.34 9.89 -12.79
CA ILE A 136 4.57 8.63 -13.53
C ILE A 136 3.37 7.70 -13.37
N ASP A 137 2.88 7.56 -12.15
CA ASP A 137 1.74 6.70 -11.83
C ASP A 137 0.46 7.20 -12.54
N LEU A 138 0.20 8.51 -12.52
CA LEU A 138 -0.95 9.09 -13.24
C LEU A 138 -0.84 8.91 -14.74
N TYR A 139 0.33 9.12 -15.31
CA TYR A 139 0.56 8.89 -16.73
C TYR A 139 0.23 7.45 -17.10
N THR A 140 0.71 6.50 -16.31
CA THR A 140 0.48 5.08 -16.54
C THR A 140 -1.01 4.72 -16.42
N LEU A 141 -1.70 5.26 -15.42
CA LEU A 141 -3.14 5.07 -15.26
C LEU A 141 -3.91 5.59 -16.46
N ASN A 142 -3.60 6.80 -16.91
CA ASN A 142 -4.24 7.39 -18.10
C ASN A 142 -4.01 6.53 -19.35
N ALA A 143 -2.78 6.06 -19.55
CA ALA A 143 -2.42 5.25 -20.71
C ALA A 143 -3.14 3.89 -20.72
N ASN A 144 -3.62 3.43 -19.57
CA ASN A 144 -4.35 2.16 -19.42
C ASN A 144 -5.86 2.35 -19.27
N GLY A 145 -6.38 3.52 -19.64
CA GLY A 145 -7.81 3.76 -19.69
C GLY A 145 -8.45 4.38 -18.45
N TYR A 146 -7.66 4.61 -17.38
CA TYR A 146 -8.11 5.29 -16.17
C TYR A 146 -7.84 6.78 -16.28
N GLU A 147 -8.62 7.46 -17.11
CA GLU A 147 -8.39 8.86 -17.48
C GLU A 147 -8.68 9.81 -16.32
N SER A 148 -7.68 10.57 -15.90
CA SER A 148 -7.76 11.49 -14.76
C SER A 148 -8.92 12.48 -14.86
N LEU A 149 -9.19 13.00 -16.06
CA LEU A 149 -10.24 13.99 -16.27
C LEU A 149 -11.62 13.48 -15.89
N LYS A 150 -11.87 12.17 -16.02
CA LYS A 150 -13.15 11.56 -15.65
C LYS A 150 -13.40 11.56 -14.15
N TYR A 151 -12.33 11.66 -13.35
CA TYR A 151 -12.39 11.54 -11.89
C TYR A 151 -12.29 12.88 -11.18
N LEU A 152 -12.00 13.98 -11.90
CA LEU A 152 -11.87 15.31 -11.28
C LEU A 152 -13.17 15.79 -10.63
N GLU A 153 -14.32 15.46 -11.22
CA GLU A 153 -15.62 15.85 -10.68
C GLU A 153 -15.98 15.07 -9.40
N ILE A 154 -15.36 13.89 -9.22
CA ILE A 154 -15.61 13.03 -8.06
C ILE A 154 -14.68 13.41 -6.91
N SER A 155 -13.44 13.76 -7.23
CA SER A 155 -12.44 14.13 -6.24
C SER A 155 -12.62 15.57 -5.76
#